data_ebd0516752c50503da252f4c66727e54
#
_entry.id   ebd0516752c50503da252f4c66727e54
#
_cell.length_a   1.000
_cell.length_b   1.000
_cell.length_c   1.000
_cell.angle_alpha   90.00
_cell.angle_beta   90.00
_cell.angle_gamma   90.00
#
_symmetry.space_group_name_H-M   'P 1'
#
loop_
_entity.id
_entity.type
_entity.pdbx_description
1 polymer ?
#
loop_
_entity_poly.entity_id
_entity_poly.type
_entity_poly.pdbx_seq_one_letter_code
_entity_poly.pdbx_strand_id
1 'polypeptide(L)'
;RLKAAFEPEGIQVFAISAVSGQGVKELLYHINELLKTVDQTPIIFEKEFEYQYQGENLPYTVEKNEDGIYVVEGPKIEKMLGYTNLDSEKGFQFFQRFLKDSGILKELEEAGIEEGDTVRMYGLEFDYYK
;
A
#
# COMPACT_ATOMS: atom_id res chain seq x y z
N ARG A 1 -5.07 31.15 35.67
CA ARG A 1 -3.59 31.20 35.49
C ARG A 1 -3.21 30.97 34.02
N LEU A 2 -3.71 29.92 33.33
CA LEU A 2 -3.43 29.69 31.92
C LEU A 2 -4.06 30.75 31.00
N LYS A 3 -5.32 31.14 31.20
CA LYS A 3 -5.95 32.23 30.43
C LYS A 3 -5.15 33.50 30.46
N ALA A 4 -4.71 33.96 31.63
CA ALA A 4 -3.92 35.18 31.78
C ALA A 4 -2.52 35.10 31.14
N ALA A 5 -2.01 33.91 30.88
CA ALA A 5 -0.74 33.70 30.19
C ALA A 5 -0.86 33.77 28.66
N PHE A 6 -1.94 33.24 28.07
CA PHE A 6 -2.09 33.07 26.64
C PHE A 6 -2.99 34.11 25.95
N GLU A 7 -3.95 34.72 26.68
CA GLU A 7 -4.81 35.79 26.13
C GLU A 7 -4.05 36.98 25.58
N PRO A 8 -2.92 37.46 26.22
CA PRO A 8 -2.13 38.54 25.66
C PRO A 8 -1.46 38.21 24.31
N GLU A 9 -1.26 36.92 24.04
CA GLU A 9 -0.68 36.43 22.76
C GLU A 9 -1.76 36.21 21.69
N GLY A 10 -3.03 36.53 21.98
CA GLY A 10 -4.15 36.34 21.07
C GLY A 10 -4.65 34.88 21.00
N ILE A 11 -4.17 34.03 21.91
CA ILE A 11 -4.57 32.60 21.95
C ILE A 11 -5.77 32.44 22.90
N GLN A 12 -6.88 31.96 22.35
CA GLN A 12 -8.07 31.69 23.14
C GLN A 12 -7.93 30.38 23.93
N VAL A 13 -8.26 30.42 25.20
CA VAL A 13 -8.16 29.27 26.12
C VAL A 13 -9.52 28.83 26.61
N PHE A 14 -9.90 27.58 26.33
CA PHE A 14 -11.13 26.95 26.76
C PHE A 14 -10.86 25.92 27.87
N ALA A 15 -11.57 26.07 28.98
CA ALA A 15 -11.55 25.05 30.03
C ALA A 15 -12.64 24.02 29.74
N ILE A 16 -12.23 22.79 29.50
CA ILE A 16 -13.16 21.68 29.21
C ILE A 16 -13.03 20.55 30.21
N SER A 17 -14.12 19.82 30.41
CA SER A 17 -14.14 18.56 31.13
C SER A 17 -14.74 17.48 30.24
N ALA A 18 -13.92 16.50 29.84
CA ALA A 18 -14.38 15.38 29.02
C ALA A 18 -15.43 14.50 29.72
N VAL A 19 -15.34 14.40 31.06
CA VAL A 19 -16.25 13.56 31.85
C VAL A 19 -17.66 14.20 31.99
N SER A 20 -17.72 15.52 32.24
CA SER A 20 -19.00 16.22 32.41
C SER A 20 -19.52 16.88 31.14
N GLY A 21 -18.71 16.98 30.11
CA GLY A 21 -19.02 17.70 28.87
C GLY A 21 -18.99 19.23 29.03
N GLN A 22 -18.64 19.74 30.22
CA GLN A 22 -18.59 21.17 30.48
C GLN A 22 -17.56 21.86 29.59
N GLY A 23 -17.90 22.98 28.95
CA GLY A 23 -17.05 23.78 28.08
C GLY A 23 -16.81 23.21 26.68
N VAL A 24 -17.19 21.96 26.41
CA VAL A 24 -16.99 21.31 25.10
C VAL A 24 -17.83 21.99 24.03
N LYS A 25 -19.06 22.38 24.36
CA LYS A 25 -19.98 23.00 23.40
C LYS A 25 -19.50 24.37 22.94
N GLU A 26 -19.00 25.19 23.87
CA GLU A 26 -18.39 26.48 23.57
C GLU A 26 -17.16 26.35 22.69
N LEU A 27 -16.29 25.38 22.99
CA LEU A 27 -15.12 25.08 22.17
C LEU A 27 -15.53 24.68 20.71
N LEU A 28 -16.53 23.80 20.56
CA LEU A 28 -17.00 23.39 19.23
C LEU A 28 -17.61 24.54 18.44
N TYR A 29 -18.40 25.42 19.08
CA TYR A 29 -18.90 26.62 18.41
C TYR A 29 -17.76 27.51 17.93
N HIS A 30 -16.75 27.74 18.76
CA HIS A 30 -15.62 28.55 18.39
C HIS A 30 -14.82 27.94 17.22
N ILE A 31 -14.57 26.65 17.26
CA ILE A 31 -13.91 25.93 16.15
C ILE A 31 -14.73 26.08 14.87
N ASN A 32 -16.05 25.91 14.93
CA ASN A 32 -16.92 26.08 13.76
C ASN A 32 -16.86 27.49 13.17
N GLU A 33 -16.79 28.54 14.01
CA GLU A 33 -16.64 29.92 13.53
C GLU A 33 -15.25 30.14 12.88
N LEU A 34 -14.19 29.61 13.48
CA LEU A 34 -12.84 29.68 12.90
C LEU A 34 -12.77 28.95 11.56
N LEU A 35 -13.38 27.77 11.43
CA LEU A 35 -13.39 27.03 10.18
C LEU A 35 -14.08 27.76 9.02
N LYS A 36 -15.03 28.66 9.32
CA LYS A 36 -15.66 29.52 8.29
C LYS A 36 -14.70 30.60 7.76
N THR A 37 -13.70 30.97 8.54
CA THR A 37 -12.72 32.01 8.18
C THR A 37 -11.44 31.46 7.59
N VAL A 38 -11.18 30.16 7.76
CA VAL A 38 -10.03 29.48 7.18
C VAL A 38 -10.24 29.32 5.68
N ASP A 39 -9.22 29.64 4.90
CA ASP A 39 -9.21 29.34 3.47
C ASP A 39 -9.26 27.81 3.27
N GLN A 40 -10.37 27.36 2.69
CA GLN A 40 -10.61 25.94 2.41
C GLN A 40 -10.10 25.53 1.03
N THR A 41 -9.33 26.40 0.38
CA THR A 41 -8.71 26.03 -0.90
C THR A 41 -7.78 24.83 -0.69
N PRO A 42 -8.05 23.69 -1.34
CA PRO A 42 -7.20 22.52 -1.17
C PRO A 42 -5.79 22.87 -1.67
N ILE A 43 -4.79 22.60 -0.84
CA ILE A 43 -3.40 22.70 -1.26
C ILE A 43 -3.17 21.57 -2.28
N ILE A 44 -3.13 21.94 -3.54
CA ILE A 44 -2.79 21.01 -4.63
C ILE A 44 -1.27 20.96 -4.69
N PHE A 45 -0.71 19.85 -4.24
CA PHE A 45 0.71 19.61 -4.46
C PHE A 45 0.90 19.19 -5.92
N GLU A 46 1.69 19.95 -6.65
CA GLU A 46 2.16 19.51 -7.96
C GLU A 46 3.02 18.25 -7.76
N LYS A 47 2.80 17.25 -8.60
CA LYS A 47 3.64 16.05 -8.55
C LYS A 47 5.05 16.43 -8.94
N GLU A 48 5.95 16.54 -7.97
CA GLU A 48 7.39 16.75 -8.23
C GLU A 48 8.03 15.57 -8.94
N PHE A 49 7.43 14.39 -8.86
CA PHE A 49 7.79 13.19 -9.57
C PHE A 49 6.56 12.55 -10.22
N GLU A 50 6.52 12.54 -11.54
CA GLU A 50 5.77 11.49 -12.22
C GLU A 50 6.53 10.19 -11.96
N TYR A 51 6.04 9.38 -11.05
CA TYR A 51 6.36 7.97 -11.04
C TYR A 51 5.88 7.43 -12.39
N GLN A 52 6.77 7.46 -13.36
CA GLN A 52 6.59 6.61 -14.53
C GLN A 52 6.61 5.19 -13.96
N TYR A 53 5.42 4.64 -13.83
CA TYR A 53 5.24 3.24 -13.46
C TYR A 53 5.80 2.42 -14.64
N GLN A 54 7.14 2.27 -14.65
CA GLN A 54 7.82 1.38 -15.59
C GLN A 54 7.51 -0.09 -15.27
N GLY A 55 6.49 -0.32 -14.42
CA GLY A 55 6.15 -1.62 -13.89
C GLY A 55 5.41 -2.54 -14.85
N GLU A 56 4.82 -2.02 -15.92
CA GLU A 56 4.05 -2.89 -16.83
C GLU A 56 4.92 -3.73 -17.77
N ASN A 57 6.21 -3.36 -17.96
CA ASN A 57 7.12 -4.05 -18.87
C ASN A 57 8.47 -4.45 -18.22
N LEU A 58 8.53 -4.64 -16.92
CA LEU A 58 9.75 -5.20 -16.33
C LEU A 58 9.94 -6.64 -16.84
N PRO A 59 11.13 -7.00 -17.32
CA PRO A 59 11.40 -8.33 -17.83
C PRO A 59 11.39 -9.38 -16.71
N TYR A 60 11.06 -10.59 -17.08
CA TYR A 60 11.24 -11.80 -16.30
C TYR A 60 11.57 -12.94 -17.24
N THR A 61 12.13 -14.02 -16.72
CA THR A 61 12.44 -15.26 -17.44
C THR A 61 11.76 -16.43 -16.79
N VAL A 62 11.40 -17.43 -17.59
CA VAL A 62 10.85 -18.72 -17.15
C VAL A 62 11.76 -19.80 -17.69
N GLU A 63 12.43 -20.53 -16.81
CA GLU A 63 13.38 -21.58 -17.19
C GLU A 63 13.14 -22.84 -16.34
N LYS A 64 13.34 -24.00 -16.94
CA LYS A 64 13.34 -25.29 -16.21
C LYS A 64 14.77 -25.66 -15.89
N ASN A 65 15.09 -25.82 -14.59
CA ASN A 65 16.43 -26.22 -14.17
C ASN A 65 16.67 -27.74 -14.32
N GLU A 66 17.89 -28.18 -14.03
CA GLU A 66 18.30 -29.60 -14.12
C GLU A 66 17.52 -30.51 -13.15
N ASP A 67 17.00 -29.96 -12.06
CA ASP A 67 16.20 -30.68 -11.06
C ASP A 67 14.72 -30.82 -11.47
N GLY A 68 14.33 -30.21 -12.60
CA GLY A 68 12.95 -30.23 -13.09
C GLY A 68 12.07 -29.12 -12.50
N ILE A 69 12.63 -28.21 -11.70
CA ILE A 69 11.93 -27.08 -11.08
C ILE A 69 11.84 -25.94 -12.10
N TYR A 70 10.67 -25.33 -12.20
CA TYR A 70 10.47 -24.13 -13.01
C TYR A 70 10.90 -22.89 -12.23
N VAL A 71 11.89 -22.18 -12.72
CA VAL A 71 12.46 -20.98 -12.09
C VAL A 71 11.94 -19.77 -12.81
N VAL A 72 11.33 -18.84 -12.08
CA VAL A 72 10.81 -17.56 -12.62
C VAL A 72 11.51 -16.44 -11.89
N GLU A 73 12.34 -15.70 -12.59
CA GLU A 73 13.16 -14.62 -12.04
C GLU A 73 13.11 -13.37 -12.91
N GLY A 74 13.40 -12.24 -12.30
CA GLY A 74 13.51 -10.94 -12.96
C GLY A 74 12.99 -9.79 -12.12
N PRO A 75 13.32 -8.55 -12.52
CA PRO A 75 12.95 -7.35 -11.76
C PRO A 75 11.45 -7.23 -11.48
N LYS A 76 10.60 -7.78 -12.36
CA LYS A 76 9.13 -7.81 -12.17
C LYS A 76 8.72 -8.64 -10.96
N ILE A 77 9.35 -9.82 -10.80
CA ILE A 77 9.07 -10.75 -9.72
C ILE A 77 9.64 -10.22 -8.40
N GLU A 78 10.90 -9.79 -8.41
CA GLU A 78 11.58 -9.22 -7.25
C GLU A 78 10.78 -8.04 -6.66
N LYS A 79 10.34 -7.13 -7.51
CA LYS A 79 9.53 -5.99 -7.11
C LYS A 79 8.21 -6.43 -6.48
N MET A 80 7.50 -7.38 -7.07
CA MET A 80 6.24 -7.90 -6.56
C MET A 80 6.43 -8.57 -5.19
N LEU A 81 7.42 -9.43 -5.03
CA LEU A 81 7.72 -10.10 -3.76
C LEU A 81 8.10 -9.09 -2.67
N GLY A 82 8.84 -8.03 -3.02
CA GLY A 82 9.31 -7.01 -2.08
C GLY A 82 8.21 -6.20 -1.39
N TYR A 83 7.02 -6.05 -2.00
CA TYR A 83 5.90 -5.30 -1.39
C TYR A 83 4.69 -6.18 -1.02
N THR A 84 4.76 -7.50 -1.27
CA THR A 84 3.63 -8.41 -1.02
C THR A 84 3.89 -9.27 0.20
N ASN A 85 3.04 -9.15 1.22
CA ASN A 85 3.09 -10.06 2.37
C ASN A 85 2.31 -11.34 2.03
N LEU A 86 3.04 -12.39 1.66
CA LEU A 86 2.48 -13.68 1.26
C LEU A 86 1.90 -14.51 2.42
N ASP A 87 2.26 -14.19 3.67
CA ASP A 87 1.68 -14.84 4.86
C ASP A 87 0.24 -14.38 5.12
N SER A 88 -0.19 -13.28 4.49
CA SER A 88 -1.56 -12.80 4.59
C SER A 88 -2.44 -13.36 3.47
N GLU A 89 -3.68 -13.70 3.78
CA GLU A 89 -4.66 -14.17 2.79
C GLU A 89 -4.83 -13.19 1.63
N LYS A 90 -4.87 -11.88 1.92
CA LYS A 90 -4.98 -10.83 0.88
C LYS A 90 -3.73 -10.73 0.02
N GLY A 91 -2.55 -10.88 0.61
CA GLY A 91 -1.29 -10.88 -0.14
C GLY A 91 -1.17 -12.10 -1.03
N PHE A 92 -1.59 -13.27 -0.55
CA PHE A 92 -1.62 -14.49 -1.36
C PHE A 92 -2.61 -14.41 -2.52
N GLN A 93 -3.82 -13.88 -2.30
CA GLN A 93 -4.79 -13.61 -3.37
C GLN A 93 -4.27 -12.61 -4.41
N PHE A 94 -3.54 -11.57 -3.94
CA PHE A 94 -2.88 -10.63 -4.84
C PHE A 94 -1.81 -11.33 -5.69
N PHE A 95 -0.99 -12.18 -5.08
CA PHE A 95 0.04 -12.96 -5.76
C PHE A 95 -0.55 -13.86 -6.85
N GLN A 96 -1.61 -14.61 -6.54
CA GLN A 96 -2.30 -15.45 -7.52
C GLN A 96 -2.83 -14.64 -8.71
N ARG A 97 -3.43 -13.48 -8.43
CA ARG A 97 -3.90 -12.56 -9.48
C ARG A 97 -2.74 -12.03 -10.32
N PHE A 98 -1.64 -11.65 -9.67
CA PHE A 98 -0.44 -11.17 -10.35
C PHE A 98 0.12 -12.22 -11.32
N LEU A 99 0.22 -13.49 -10.93
CA LEU A 99 0.69 -14.57 -11.80
C LEU A 99 -0.18 -14.70 -13.05
N LYS A 100 -1.49 -14.56 -12.89
CA LYS A 100 -2.46 -14.63 -14.00
C LYS A 100 -2.37 -13.41 -14.90
N ASP A 101 -2.43 -12.21 -14.33
CA ASP A 101 -2.51 -10.95 -15.09
C ASP A 101 -1.18 -10.60 -15.78
N SER A 102 -0.06 -11.05 -15.23
CA SER A 102 1.28 -10.85 -15.81
C SER A 102 1.60 -11.79 -16.97
N GLY A 103 0.79 -12.83 -17.19
CA GLY A 103 1.02 -13.85 -18.21
C GLY A 103 1.99 -14.97 -17.81
N ILE A 104 2.52 -14.95 -16.57
CA ILE A 104 3.49 -15.95 -16.09
C ILE A 104 2.90 -17.36 -16.12
N LEU A 105 1.64 -17.52 -15.73
CA LEU A 105 0.99 -18.85 -15.79
C LEU A 105 0.94 -19.38 -17.21
N LYS A 106 0.66 -18.53 -18.18
CA LYS A 106 0.63 -18.93 -19.60
C LYS A 106 2.01 -19.33 -20.11
N GLU A 107 3.06 -18.60 -19.74
CA GLU A 107 4.43 -18.96 -20.11
C GLU A 107 4.89 -20.27 -19.46
N LEU A 108 4.51 -20.53 -18.20
CA LEU A 108 4.77 -21.80 -17.55
C LEU A 108 4.04 -22.96 -18.27
N GLU A 109 2.79 -22.77 -18.69
CA GLU A 109 2.03 -23.74 -19.46
C GLU A 109 2.68 -23.99 -20.83
N GLU A 110 3.14 -22.96 -21.51
CA GLU A 110 3.88 -23.05 -22.79
C GLU A 110 5.25 -23.72 -22.60
N ALA A 111 5.88 -23.57 -21.44
CA ALA A 111 7.11 -24.29 -21.05
C ALA A 111 6.86 -25.76 -20.65
N GLY A 112 5.59 -26.19 -20.60
CA GLY A 112 5.21 -27.59 -20.36
C GLY A 112 5.10 -27.98 -18.90
N ILE A 113 4.70 -27.05 -18.00
CA ILE A 113 4.44 -27.37 -16.61
C ILE A 113 3.23 -28.27 -16.43
N GLU A 114 3.34 -29.25 -15.56
CA GLU A 114 2.26 -30.19 -15.21
C GLU A 114 1.80 -29.99 -13.75
N GLU A 115 0.60 -30.48 -13.42
CA GLU A 115 0.09 -30.42 -12.04
C GLU A 115 1.02 -31.16 -11.07
N GLY A 116 1.41 -30.50 -10.00
CA GLY A 116 2.35 -30.99 -9.00
C GLY A 116 3.81 -30.62 -9.27
N ASP A 117 4.11 -30.00 -10.41
CA ASP A 117 5.44 -29.45 -10.64
C ASP A 117 5.72 -28.26 -9.72
N THR A 118 6.97 -28.13 -9.28
CA THR A 118 7.38 -27.04 -8.40
C THR A 118 7.83 -25.84 -9.20
N VAL A 119 7.33 -24.67 -8.81
CA VAL A 119 7.75 -23.34 -9.30
C VAL A 119 8.54 -22.64 -8.21
N ARG A 120 9.70 -22.09 -8.57
CA ARG A 120 10.55 -21.27 -7.72
C ARG A 120 10.61 -19.83 -8.23
N MET A 121 10.33 -18.90 -7.32
CA MET A 121 10.47 -17.45 -7.56
C MET A 121 11.36 -16.86 -6.46
N TYR A 122 12.67 -16.73 -6.73
CA TYR A 122 13.68 -16.39 -5.72
C TYR A 122 13.62 -17.32 -4.50
N GLY A 123 13.26 -16.83 -3.32
CA GLY A 123 13.11 -17.61 -2.09
C GLY A 123 11.76 -18.27 -1.87
N LEU A 124 10.81 -18.09 -2.79
CA LEU A 124 9.47 -18.67 -2.72
C LEU A 124 9.38 -19.92 -3.59
N GLU A 125 8.95 -21.03 -3.02
CA GLU A 125 8.64 -22.26 -3.75
C GLU A 125 7.19 -22.64 -3.50
N PHE A 126 6.51 -23.07 -4.56
CA PHE A 126 5.14 -23.56 -4.50
C PHE A 126 4.86 -24.58 -5.63
N ASP A 127 3.89 -25.45 -5.42
CA ASP A 127 3.48 -26.42 -6.40
C ASP A 127 2.39 -25.83 -7.32
N TYR A 128 2.49 -26.14 -8.61
CA TYR A 128 1.53 -25.70 -9.60
C TYR A 128 0.29 -26.61 -9.59
N TYR A 129 -0.89 -26.00 -9.47
CA TYR A 129 -2.19 -26.65 -9.65
C TYR A 129 -3.12 -25.73 -10.44
N LYS A 130 -3.94 -26.32 -11.32
CA LYS A 130 -4.96 -25.62 -12.10
C LYS A 130 -6.21 -25.32 -11.31
#